data_b035c9f26b812381f2167fce3b5c21c5
#
_entry.id   b035c9f26b812381f2167fce3b5c21c5
#
_cell.length_a   1.000
_cell.length_b   1.000
_cell.length_c   1.000
_cell.angle_alpha   90.00
_cell.angle_beta   90.00
_cell.angle_gamma   90.00
#
_symmetry.space_group_name_H-M   'P 1'
#
loop_
_entity.id
_entity.type
_entity.pdbx_description
1 polymer ?
#
loop_
_entity_poly.entity_id
_entity_poly.type
_entity_poly.pdbx_seq_one_letter_code
_entity_poly.pdbx_strand_id
1 'polypeptide(L)'
;MEPRSSERQRGASRPGGYRTEHALAVDASARIPGFRPEPPRSLEELALPFSFVAELVLKIMYFNGNILGRDIAARACLPWSITSDALNFLASEGYCGTTGIRGTAGPGADFAESLQYLVTSLGRERARELLELNQYAGPAPVHLDDYLESARSLVDEAPTVARDQLREALSHLVVPDELVDILGTALTSRQALFLYGPPGNGKSSIAEACAGVLGDPIFIPHALYVHGEVIRLFDPVHHRPVSGPPLTHDQRWVLVYRPVIHAGGELRGNELELAFDRSLGFYEAPLQLKANGGIFHVDDFGRQMIPPRQILNRLIVPLESGIDYLNVARAGTTVSVPYATMLVLSTNLDPGELIDEAFLRRVRYKAHVPDPSADQFRLIFERVCRSQGLAHSSRAVEYLLERHYHPTGRPLRGCHPRDLVGQLVATARYLGVPPELSPDLIDRVCRAYFSDIRPSSTAHVGGNARTLN
;
A
#
# COMPACT_ATOMS: atom_id res chain seq x y z
N MET A 1 -6.80 -50.32 29.69
CA MET A 1 -8.06 -50.05 28.96
C MET A 1 -8.15 -48.53 28.79
N GLU A 2 -7.58 -48.05 27.67
CA GLU A 2 -7.74 -46.66 27.23
C GLU A 2 -9.03 -46.51 26.45
N PRO A 3 -9.59 -45.30 26.39
CA PRO A 3 -9.96 -44.82 25.07
C PRO A 3 -9.37 -43.48 24.68
N ARG A 4 -8.81 -43.48 23.47
CA ARG A 4 -8.38 -42.32 22.70
C ARG A 4 -9.56 -41.42 22.34
N SER A 5 -9.47 -40.15 22.61
CA SER A 5 -10.34 -39.14 22.00
C SER A 5 -9.49 -38.24 21.08
N SER A 6 -9.77 -38.41 19.78
CA SER A 6 -9.21 -37.58 18.69
C SER A 6 -10.07 -36.33 18.51
N GLU A 7 -9.60 -35.18 18.93
CA GLU A 7 -10.15 -33.88 18.52
C GLU A 7 -9.64 -33.51 17.14
N ARG A 8 -10.54 -33.56 16.16
CA ARG A 8 -10.35 -32.96 14.84
C ARG A 8 -10.62 -31.47 14.95
N GLN A 9 -9.55 -30.67 14.91
CA GLN A 9 -9.65 -29.24 14.61
C GLN A 9 -10.12 -29.05 13.17
N ARG A 10 -11.34 -28.59 12.98
CA ARG A 10 -11.85 -28.08 11.70
C ARG A 10 -11.37 -26.63 11.57
N GLY A 11 -10.36 -26.43 10.76
CA GLY A 11 -9.96 -25.09 10.28
C GLY A 11 -11.04 -24.51 9.38
N ALA A 12 -11.66 -23.44 9.80
CA ALA A 12 -12.54 -22.63 8.96
C ALA A 12 -11.69 -21.81 7.98
N SER A 13 -11.68 -22.22 6.73
CA SER A 13 -11.12 -21.44 5.61
C SER A 13 -12.02 -20.22 5.33
N ARG A 14 -11.49 -19.02 5.51
CA ARG A 14 -12.10 -17.76 5.03
C ARG A 14 -12.01 -17.73 3.51
N PRO A 15 -13.08 -17.31 2.79
CA PRO A 15 -13.05 -17.19 1.34
C PRO A 15 -12.36 -15.90 0.87
N GLY A 16 -11.44 -16.05 -0.09
CA GLY A 16 -11.24 -15.15 -1.20
C GLY A 16 -10.53 -13.82 -0.96
N GLY A 17 -9.24 -13.85 -0.58
CA GLY A 17 -8.30 -12.80 -0.95
C GLY A 17 -7.43 -13.31 -2.09
N TYR A 18 -7.44 -12.66 -3.25
CA TYR A 18 -6.51 -12.97 -4.34
C TYR A 18 -5.08 -12.68 -3.87
N ARG A 19 -4.35 -13.74 -3.50
CA ARG A 19 -2.89 -13.69 -3.41
C ARG A 19 -2.36 -13.87 -4.83
N THR A 20 -1.98 -12.79 -5.48
CA THR A 20 -1.02 -12.85 -6.58
C THR A 20 0.35 -13.16 -5.97
N GLU A 21 0.62 -14.45 -5.74
CA GLU A 21 1.98 -14.93 -5.45
C GLU A 21 2.79 -14.99 -6.77
N HIS A 22 3.11 -13.85 -7.34
CA HIS A 22 4.32 -13.69 -8.13
C HIS A 22 5.36 -13.02 -7.22
N ALA A 23 5.87 -13.80 -6.26
CA ALA A 23 7.10 -13.47 -5.58
C ALA A 23 8.23 -13.62 -6.61
N LEU A 24 8.61 -12.53 -7.27
CA LEU A 24 9.93 -12.39 -7.83
C LEU A 24 10.88 -12.48 -6.63
N ALA A 25 11.55 -13.62 -6.47
CA ALA A 25 12.65 -13.75 -5.53
C ALA A 25 13.75 -12.82 -6.04
N VAL A 26 13.91 -11.66 -5.39
CA VAL A 26 15.05 -10.80 -5.64
C VAL A 26 16.27 -11.57 -5.17
N ASP A 27 17.22 -11.83 -6.09
CA ASP A 27 18.52 -12.40 -5.76
C ASP A 27 19.19 -11.49 -4.72
N ALA A 28 19.48 -12.01 -3.54
CA ALA A 28 20.09 -11.27 -2.44
C ALA A 28 21.47 -10.70 -2.78
N SER A 29 22.04 -11.04 -3.94
CA SER A 29 23.28 -10.50 -4.50
C SER A 29 23.07 -9.31 -5.43
N ALA A 30 21.81 -8.96 -5.80
CA ALA A 30 21.53 -7.81 -6.63
C ALA A 30 22.00 -6.53 -5.92
N ARG A 31 22.81 -5.73 -6.56
CA ARG A 31 23.12 -4.37 -6.10
C ARG A 31 21.82 -3.62 -5.99
N ILE A 32 21.46 -3.22 -4.77
CA ILE A 32 20.33 -2.30 -4.55
C ILE A 32 20.85 -0.93 -5.00
N PRO A 33 20.39 -0.39 -6.13
CA PRO A 33 20.77 0.94 -6.55
C PRO A 33 20.16 1.96 -5.60
N GLY A 34 20.85 3.09 -5.45
CA GLY A 34 20.34 4.22 -4.68
C GLY A 34 20.83 4.32 -3.24
N PHE A 35 20.11 5.08 -2.46
CA PHE A 35 20.41 5.35 -1.05
C PHE A 35 20.44 4.06 -0.24
N ARG A 36 21.55 3.85 0.52
CA ARG A 36 21.70 2.77 1.47
C ARG A 36 22.07 3.33 2.84
N PRO A 37 21.18 3.23 3.83
CA PRO A 37 21.44 3.79 5.14
C PRO A 37 22.52 2.97 5.88
N GLU A 38 23.57 3.64 6.33
CA GLU A 38 24.59 3.01 7.18
C GLU A 38 24.16 3.04 8.65
N PRO A 39 24.45 1.99 9.44
CA PRO A 39 24.18 1.98 10.87
C PRO A 39 24.95 3.10 11.58
N PRO A 40 24.31 3.94 12.44
CA PRO A 40 24.99 4.98 13.18
C PRO A 40 25.96 4.37 14.19
N ARG A 41 27.18 4.93 14.30
CA ARG A 41 28.24 4.45 15.21
C ARG A 41 28.25 5.21 16.53
N SER A 42 27.67 6.40 16.56
CA SER A 42 27.64 7.29 17.71
C SER A 42 26.29 8.02 17.83
N LEU A 43 26.07 8.69 18.97
CA LEU A 43 24.91 9.55 19.16
C LEU A 43 24.92 10.77 18.23
N GLU A 44 26.08 11.24 17.83
CA GLU A 44 26.22 12.35 16.88
C GLU A 44 25.72 11.92 15.49
N GLU A 45 26.13 10.74 15.02
CA GLU A 45 25.65 10.16 13.76
C GLU A 45 24.16 9.79 13.82
N LEU A 46 23.63 9.45 15.00
CA LEU A 46 22.21 9.19 15.20
C LEU A 46 21.35 10.44 15.01
N ALA A 47 21.91 11.63 15.23
CA ALA A 47 21.27 12.93 15.12
C ALA A 47 19.96 13.09 15.94
N LEU A 48 19.83 12.32 17.05
CA LEU A 48 18.71 12.44 17.99
C LEU A 48 19.21 12.97 19.34
N PRO A 49 18.41 13.76 20.08
CA PRO A 49 18.73 14.14 21.45
C PRO A 49 18.89 12.90 22.33
N PHE A 50 19.96 12.86 23.15
CA PHE A 50 20.20 11.74 24.06
C PHE A 50 19.02 11.49 25.00
N SER A 51 18.40 12.56 25.51
CA SER A 51 17.21 12.45 26.36
C SER A 51 16.08 11.69 25.67
N PHE A 52 15.84 11.97 24.37
CA PHE A 52 14.84 11.27 23.58
C PHE A 52 15.16 9.76 23.48
N VAL A 53 16.43 9.40 23.24
CA VAL A 53 16.88 8.00 23.14
C VAL A 53 16.67 7.26 24.47
N ALA A 54 17.08 7.88 25.59
CA ALA A 54 16.89 7.32 26.94
C ALA A 54 15.39 7.14 27.26
N GLU A 55 14.56 8.12 26.96
CA GLU A 55 13.12 8.04 27.16
C GLU A 55 12.46 6.94 26.30
N LEU A 56 12.91 6.78 25.06
CA LEU A 56 12.45 5.70 24.16
C LEU A 56 12.81 4.33 24.73
N VAL A 57 14.06 4.15 25.16
CA VAL A 57 14.54 2.91 25.80
C VAL A 57 13.71 2.60 27.06
N LEU A 58 13.45 3.59 27.92
CA LEU A 58 12.62 3.41 29.11
C LEU A 58 11.18 2.99 28.76
N LYS A 59 10.58 3.58 27.75
CA LYS A 59 9.23 3.19 27.26
C LYS A 59 9.22 1.76 26.72
N ILE A 60 10.23 1.37 25.95
CA ILE A 60 10.37 -0.01 25.44
C ILE A 60 10.47 -1.00 26.60
N MET A 61 11.27 -0.70 27.62
CA MET A 61 11.40 -1.53 28.80
C MET A 61 10.09 -1.60 29.59
N TYR A 62 9.37 -0.49 29.71
CA TYR A 62 8.08 -0.43 30.42
C TYR A 62 7.04 -1.38 29.86
N PHE A 63 6.91 -1.45 28.52
CA PHE A 63 5.95 -2.33 27.85
C PHE A 63 6.37 -3.81 27.86
N ASN A 64 7.65 -4.10 28.00
CA ASN A 64 8.16 -5.48 27.91
C ASN A 64 8.50 -6.11 29.27
N GLY A 65 8.47 -5.35 30.36
CA GLY A 65 8.80 -5.84 31.69
C GLY A 65 10.28 -6.22 31.80
N ASN A 66 10.58 -7.49 32.17
CA ASN A 66 11.94 -7.99 32.21
C ASN A 66 12.43 -8.35 30.82
N ILE A 67 13.42 -7.64 30.31
CA ILE A 67 13.91 -7.75 28.92
C ILE A 67 15.43 -7.81 28.88
N LEU A 68 16.01 -8.57 27.94
CA LEU A 68 17.44 -8.63 27.72
C LEU A 68 17.96 -7.36 27.03
N GLY A 69 19.18 -6.94 27.35
CA GLY A 69 19.80 -5.76 26.73
C GLY A 69 19.79 -5.82 25.20
N ARG A 70 20.15 -6.96 24.61
CA ARG A 70 20.09 -7.18 23.16
C ARG A 70 18.69 -7.03 22.57
N ASP A 71 17.66 -7.44 23.31
CA ASP A 71 16.29 -7.35 22.84
C ASP A 71 15.77 -5.91 22.93
N ILE A 72 16.28 -5.09 23.87
CA ILE A 72 16.04 -3.65 23.92
C ILE A 72 16.66 -2.99 22.68
N ALA A 73 17.92 -3.26 22.38
CA ALA A 73 18.63 -2.74 21.21
C ALA A 73 17.90 -3.13 19.90
N ALA A 74 17.50 -4.39 19.79
CA ALA A 74 16.77 -4.89 18.63
C ALA A 74 15.41 -4.20 18.45
N ARG A 75 14.66 -3.95 19.54
CA ARG A 75 13.37 -3.25 19.47
C ARG A 75 13.49 -1.76 19.16
N ALA A 76 14.55 -1.13 19.69
CA ALA A 76 14.87 0.25 19.37
C ALA A 76 15.50 0.39 17.97
N CYS A 77 15.92 -0.71 17.34
CA CYS A 77 16.70 -0.74 16.10
C CYS A 77 17.98 0.12 16.22
N LEU A 78 18.63 0.09 17.39
CA LEU A 78 19.83 0.85 17.68
C LEU A 78 21.02 -0.08 17.91
N PRO A 79 22.26 0.34 17.56
CA PRO A 79 23.47 -0.35 17.94
C PRO A 79 23.57 -0.48 19.46
N TRP A 80 24.22 -1.56 19.90
CA TRP A 80 24.40 -1.82 21.34
C TRP A 80 25.14 -0.69 22.05
N SER A 81 26.16 -0.10 21.43
CA SER A 81 26.91 1.04 22.01
C SER A 81 26.00 2.18 22.46
N ILE A 82 25.06 2.59 21.61
CA ILE A 82 24.10 3.67 21.89
C ILE A 82 23.06 3.22 22.94
N THR A 83 22.60 1.96 22.83
CA THR A 83 21.61 1.42 23.77
C THR A 83 22.19 1.26 25.16
N SER A 84 23.46 0.81 25.28
CA SER A 84 24.16 0.65 26.56
C SER A 84 24.37 1.99 27.26
N ASP A 85 24.69 3.06 26.54
CA ASP A 85 24.81 4.40 27.09
C ASP A 85 23.49 4.90 27.70
N ALA A 86 22.37 4.67 26.96
CA ALA A 86 21.04 5.01 27.48
C ALA A 86 20.68 4.18 28.72
N LEU A 87 20.99 2.87 28.72
CA LEU A 87 20.75 1.99 29.88
C LEU A 87 21.59 2.40 31.10
N ASN A 88 22.86 2.73 30.91
CA ASN A 88 23.73 3.23 31.97
C ASN A 88 23.20 4.52 32.58
N PHE A 89 22.74 5.45 31.77
CA PHE A 89 22.10 6.67 32.22
C PHE A 89 20.82 6.37 33.02
N LEU A 90 19.92 5.54 32.49
CA LEU A 90 18.69 5.17 33.19
C LEU A 90 18.94 4.44 34.51
N ALA A 91 20.02 3.66 34.60
CA ALA A 91 20.45 3.00 35.83
C ALA A 91 21.01 4.01 36.84
N SER A 92 21.81 5.00 36.41
CA SER A 92 22.35 6.06 37.28
C SER A 92 21.25 6.96 37.86
N GLU A 93 20.17 7.20 37.08
CA GLU A 93 18.98 7.90 37.54
C GLU A 93 18.04 7.04 38.40
N GLY A 94 18.36 5.75 38.57
CA GLY A 94 17.54 4.81 39.36
C GLY A 94 16.25 4.37 38.65
N TYR A 95 16.10 4.59 37.35
CA TYR A 95 14.91 4.20 36.58
C TYR A 95 14.90 2.73 36.16
N CYS A 96 16.07 2.10 36.06
CA CYS A 96 16.20 0.68 35.77
C CYS A 96 17.27 0.01 36.62
N GLY A 97 17.25 -1.33 36.61
CA GLY A 97 18.25 -2.18 37.27
C GLY A 97 18.39 -3.51 36.55
N THR A 98 19.37 -4.32 36.99
CA THR A 98 19.62 -5.65 36.43
C THR A 98 19.23 -6.74 37.43
N THR A 99 18.66 -7.85 36.93
CA THR A 99 18.23 -9.01 37.76
C THR A 99 19.14 -10.22 37.65
N GLY A 100 20.20 -10.16 36.85
CA GLY A 100 21.13 -11.27 36.60
C GLY A 100 21.16 -11.73 35.14
N ILE A 101 22.01 -12.71 34.87
CA ILE A 101 22.26 -13.23 33.51
C ILE A 101 21.15 -14.21 33.14
N ARG A 102 20.47 -14.00 32.03
CA ARG A 102 19.63 -15.00 31.35
C ARG A 102 20.03 -15.08 29.88
N GLY A 103 20.88 -15.99 29.56
CA GLY A 103 21.28 -16.33 28.20
C GLY A 103 22.75 -16.58 28.06
N THR A 104 23.13 -17.40 27.09
CA THR A 104 24.53 -17.57 26.68
C THR A 104 24.91 -16.38 25.79
N ALA A 105 25.91 -15.62 26.22
CA ALA A 105 26.55 -14.64 25.34
C ALA A 105 27.12 -15.39 24.13
N GLY A 106 26.81 -14.96 22.91
CA GLY A 106 27.47 -15.46 21.71
C GLY A 106 28.97 -15.10 21.72
N PRO A 107 29.80 -15.76 20.93
CA PRO A 107 31.22 -15.42 20.85
C PRO A 107 31.40 -13.96 20.39
N GLY A 108 31.99 -13.12 21.23
CA GLY A 108 32.21 -11.69 20.93
C GLY A 108 31.10 -10.72 21.36
N ALA A 109 30.01 -11.18 21.97
CA ALA A 109 28.99 -10.31 22.52
C ALA A 109 29.44 -9.68 23.85
N ASP A 110 29.02 -8.40 24.05
CA ASP A 110 29.21 -7.74 25.34
C ASP A 110 28.41 -8.48 26.42
N PHE A 111 29.01 -8.68 27.59
CA PHE A 111 28.35 -9.29 28.73
C PHE A 111 27.04 -8.57 29.10
N ALA A 112 27.04 -7.25 28.99
CA ALA A 112 25.89 -6.41 29.29
C ALA A 112 24.68 -6.62 28.34
N GLU A 113 24.90 -7.05 27.08
CA GLU A 113 23.84 -7.45 26.16
C GLU A 113 23.03 -8.65 26.67
N SER A 114 23.68 -9.53 27.43
CA SER A 114 23.06 -10.74 27.99
C SER A 114 22.40 -10.53 29.35
N LEU A 115 22.55 -9.34 29.95
CA LEU A 115 21.91 -9.00 31.20
C LEU A 115 20.41 -8.78 31.00
N GLN A 116 19.63 -9.19 32.00
CA GLN A 116 18.21 -8.88 32.06
C GLN A 116 17.99 -7.58 32.83
N TYR A 117 17.36 -6.63 32.17
CA TYR A 117 16.99 -5.33 32.75
C TYR A 117 15.53 -5.32 33.18
N LEU A 118 15.24 -4.55 34.22
CA LEU A 118 13.89 -4.30 34.73
C LEU A 118 13.69 -2.81 35.03
N VAL A 119 12.46 -2.34 34.93
CA VAL A 119 12.08 -0.98 35.29
C VAL A 119 11.75 -0.93 36.79
N THR A 120 12.37 -0.01 37.53
CA THR A 120 12.10 0.22 38.97
C THR A 120 10.72 0.88 39.17
N SER A 121 10.30 1.09 40.45
CA SER A 121 9.08 1.84 40.74
C SER A 121 9.16 3.28 40.24
N LEU A 122 10.31 3.95 40.46
CA LEU A 122 10.58 5.30 39.97
C LEU A 122 10.57 5.36 38.44
N GLY A 123 11.21 4.38 37.78
CA GLY A 123 11.20 4.28 36.33
C GLY A 123 9.79 4.06 35.75
N ARG A 124 8.93 3.31 36.44
CA ARG A 124 7.53 3.15 36.03
C ARG A 124 6.72 4.43 36.10
N GLU A 125 6.93 5.24 37.13
CA GLU A 125 6.30 6.56 37.27
C GLU A 125 6.76 7.46 36.13
N ARG A 126 8.07 7.54 35.90
CA ARG A 126 8.64 8.34 34.79
C ARG A 126 8.15 7.87 33.44
N ALA A 127 8.09 6.56 33.18
CA ALA A 127 7.57 6.03 31.92
C ALA A 127 6.10 6.40 31.68
N ARG A 128 5.25 6.41 32.71
CA ARG A 128 3.84 6.84 32.58
C ARG A 128 3.73 8.31 32.19
N GLU A 129 4.48 9.20 32.85
CA GLU A 129 4.52 10.63 32.49
C GLU A 129 4.91 10.83 31.01
N LEU A 130 5.94 10.09 30.55
CA LEU A 130 6.39 10.14 29.15
C LEU A 130 5.32 9.62 28.19
N LEU A 131 4.59 8.56 28.56
CA LEU A 131 3.53 7.98 27.74
C LEU A 131 2.28 8.88 27.64
N GLU A 132 2.03 9.74 28.64
CA GLU A 132 0.99 10.77 28.53
C GLU A 132 1.31 11.81 27.45
N LEU A 133 2.59 12.08 27.21
CA LEU A 133 3.04 13.01 26.18
C LEU A 133 3.14 12.36 24.80
N ASN A 134 3.72 11.15 24.72
CA ASN A 134 3.97 10.42 23.50
C ASN A 134 4.10 8.92 23.77
N GLN A 135 3.18 8.13 23.21
CA GLN A 135 3.14 6.67 23.39
C GLN A 135 4.05 5.89 22.42
N TYR A 136 4.82 6.58 21.59
CA TYR A 136 5.73 5.91 20.67
C TYR A 136 6.80 5.12 21.43
N ALA A 137 6.85 3.81 21.21
CA ALA A 137 7.79 2.85 21.82
C ALA A 137 8.21 1.78 20.81
N GLY A 138 8.66 2.22 19.65
CA GLY A 138 9.12 1.38 18.54
C GLY A 138 10.58 1.64 18.16
N PRO A 139 11.00 1.29 16.95
CA PRO A 139 12.30 1.64 16.40
C PRO A 139 12.61 3.12 16.55
N ALA A 140 13.85 3.47 16.88
CA ALA A 140 14.24 4.87 17.00
C ALA A 140 13.98 5.61 15.67
N PRO A 141 13.35 6.78 15.71
CA PRO A 141 13.07 7.50 14.47
C PRO A 141 14.37 7.98 13.80
N VAL A 142 14.28 8.18 12.50
CA VAL A 142 15.36 8.75 11.67
C VAL A 142 15.23 10.27 11.68
N HIS A 143 16.35 10.99 11.73
CA HIS A 143 16.33 12.44 11.61
C HIS A 143 15.79 12.87 10.24
N LEU A 144 15.10 13.99 10.19
CA LEU A 144 14.49 14.49 8.95
C LEU A 144 15.52 14.64 7.81
N ASP A 145 16.72 15.15 8.11
CA ASP A 145 17.74 15.37 7.08
C ASP A 145 18.18 14.10 6.37
N ASP A 146 18.33 12.97 7.10
CA ASP A 146 18.68 11.67 6.53
C ASP A 146 17.56 11.18 5.60
N TYR A 147 16.30 11.40 5.99
CA TYR A 147 15.16 11.08 5.14
C TYR A 147 15.10 11.97 3.88
N LEU A 148 15.42 13.27 4.01
CA LEU A 148 15.45 14.17 2.85
C LEU A 148 16.55 13.77 1.85
N GLU A 149 17.69 13.27 2.31
CA GLU A 149 18.74 12.72 1.45
C GLU A 149 18.23 11.48 0.68
N SER A 150 17.63 10.53 1.40
CA SER A 150 17.00 9.36 0.78
C SER A 150 15.92 9.76 -0.24
N ALA A 151 15.05 10.69 0.10
CA ALA A 151 13.97 11.13 -0.78
C ALA A 151 14.49 11.85 -2.05
N ARG A 152 15.60 12.61 -1.94
CA ARG A 152 16.27 13.22 -3.12
C ARG A 152 16.86 12.15 -4.02
N SER A 153 17.54 11.13 -3.48
CA SER A 153 18.07 10.04 -4.30
C SER A 153 16.97 9.32 -5.09
N LEU A 154 15.77 9.17 -4.51
CA LEU A 154 14.62 8.61 -5.22
C LEU A 154 14.14 9.47 -6.40
N VAL A 155 14.31 10.80 -6.32
CA VAL A 155 13.99 11.71 -7.45
C VAL A 155 15.05 11.61 -8.54
N ASP A 156 16.34 11.59 -8.17
CA ASP A 156 17.45 11.64 -9.09
C ASP A 156 17.64 10.32 -9.86
N GLU A 157 17.33 9.19 -9.23
CA GLU A 157 17.49 7.85 -9.80
C GLU A 157 16.19 7.31 -10.41
N ALA A 158 15.55 8.09 -11.29
CA ALA A 158 14.34 7.63 -11.97
C ALA A 158 14.63 6.37 -12.82
N PRO A 159 13.95 5.24 -12.57
CA PRO A 159 14.17 4.02 -13.32
C PRO A 159 13.74 4.20 -14.78
N THR A 160 14.52 3.69 -15.71
CA THR A 160 14.09 3.55 -17.09
C THR A 160 13.24 2.29 -17.20
N VAL A 161 11.98 2.44 -17.54
CA VAL A 161 11.07 1.32 -17.73
C VAL A 161 11.22 0.78 -19.16
N ALA A 162 11.73 -0.45 -19.30
CA ALA A 162 11.80 -1.09 -20.61
C ALA A 162 10.41 -1.57 -21.06
N ARG A 163 10.13 -1.40 -22.37
CA ARG A 163 8.83 -1.78 -22.94
C ARG A 163 8.49 -3.27 -22.71
N ASP A 164 9.49 -4.15 -22.83
CA ASP A 164 9.30 -5.59 -22.64
C ASP A 164 8.99 -5.94 -21.19
N GLN A 165 9.62 -5.28 -20.22
CA GLN A 165 9.31 -5.43 -18.79
C GLN A 165 7.86 -5.02 -18.49
N LEU A 166 7.42 -3.90 -19.06
CA LEU A 166 6.03 -3.45 -18.89
C LEU A 166 5.04 -4.41 -19.55
N ARG A 167 5.34 -4.94 -20.72
CA ARG A 167 4.53 -5.97 -21.40
C ARG A 167 4.46 -7.25 -20.58
N GLU A 168 5.56 -7.68 -19.98
CA GLU A 168 5.59 -8.84 -19.09
C GLU A 168 4.73 -8.61 -17.85
N ALA A 169 4.86 -7.47 -17.18
CA ALA A 169 4.03 -7.10 -16.04
C ALA A 169 2.53 -7.04 -16.37
N LEU A 170 2.18 -6.57 -17.59
CA LEU A 170 0.81 -6.51 -18.10
C LEU A 170 0.37 -7.82 -18.79
N SER A 171 1.19 -8.87 -18.83
CA SER A 171 0.91 -10.11 -19.59
C SER A 171 -0.37 -10.83 -19.19
N HIS A 172 -0.79 -10.65 -17.94
CA HIS A 172 -2.05 -11.19 -17.41
C HIS A 172 -3.28 -10.40 -17.87
N LEU A 173 -3.10 -9.20 -18.44
CA LEU A 173 -4.14 -8.35 -19.00
C LEU A 173 -4.10 -8.40 -20.52
N VAL A 174 -5.18 -7.98 -21.16
CA VAL A 174 -5.23 -7.77 -22.62
C VAL A 174 -5.32 -6.28 -22.86
N VAL A 175 -4.16 -5.67 -23.10
CA VAL A 175 -3.98 -4.21 -23.19
C VAL A 175 -3.49 -3.86 -24.60
N PRO A 176 -4.08 -2.84 -25.28
CA PRO A 176 -3.59 -2.37 -26.57
C PRO A 176 -2.16 -1.82 -26.50
N ASP A 177 -1.38 -2.00 -27.57
CA ASP A 177 0.02 -1.54 -27.62
C ASP A 177 0.18 -0.04 -27.40
N GLU A 178 -0.75 0.77 -27.94
CA GLU A 178 -0.77 2.22 -27.72
C GLU A 178 -0.88 2.58 -26.24
N LEU A 179 -1.72 1.84 -25.51
CA LEU A 179 -1.85 2.06 -24.06
C LEU A 179 -0.57 1.68 -23.32
N VAL A 180 0.09 0.58 -23.72
CA VAL A 180 1.40 0.18 -23.14
C VAL A 180 2.44 1.29 -23.35
N ASP A 181 2.47 1.92 -24.52
CA ASP A 181 3.42 3.00 -24.84
C ASP A 181 3.16 4.27 -24.01
N ILE A 182 1.88 4.63 -23.81
CA ILE A 182 1.50 5.75 -22.93
C ILE A 182 1.91 5.44 -21.48
N LEU A 183 1.61 4.24 -20.98
CA LEU A 183 1.97 3.82 -19.63
C LEU A 183 3.49 3.83 -19.43
N GLY A 184 4.27 3.27 -20.36
CA GLY A 184 5.73 3.23 -20.30
C GLY A 184 6.35 4.63 -20.27
N THR A 185 5.82 5.54 -21.06
CA THR A 185 6.29 6.94 -21.10
C THR A 185 5.95 7.68 -19.81
N ALA A 186 4.75 7.47 -19.27
CA ALA A 186 4.31 8.06 -17.99
C ALA A 186 5.18 7.56 -16.83
N LEU A 187 5.45 6.26 -16.77
CA LEU A 187 6.29 5.62 -15.75
C LEU A 187 7.75 6.13 -15.81
N THR A 188 8.34 6.18 -17.01
CA THR A 188 9.71 6.66 -17.22
C THR A 188 9.87 8.12 -16.80
N SER A 189 8.86 8.95 -17.11
CA SER A 189 8.88 10.37 -16.74
C SER A 189 8.37 10.66 -15.33
N ARG A 190 7.88 9.66 -14.60
CA ARG A 190 7.22 9.77 -13.27
C ARG A 190 6.15 10.85 -13.19
N GLN A 191 5.50 11.11 -14.31
CA GLN A 191 4.44 12.10 -14.35
C GLN A 191 3.09 11.49 -13.98
N ALA A 192 2.21 12.35 -13.47
CA ALA A 192 0.85 11.94 -13.12
C ALA A 192 0.11 11.33 -14.33
N LEU A 193 -0.58 10.23 -14.06
CA LEU A 193 -1.33 9.45 -15.05
C LEU A 193 -2.82 9.45 -14.71
N PHE A 194 -3.66 9.72 -15.70
CA PHE A 194 -5.11 9.62 -15.60
C PHE A 194 -5.62 8.44 -16.44
N LEU A 195 -6.11 7.40 -15.76
CA LEU A 195 -6.74 6.23 -16.39
C LEU A 195 -8.25 6.42 -16.40
N TYR A 196 -8.85 6.49 -17.57
CA TYR A 196 -10.29 6.68 -17.66
C TYR A 196 -10.92 5.71 -18.65
N GLY A 197 -12.22 5.48 -18.51
CA GLY A 197 -12.97 4.60 -19.40
C GLY A 197 -13.96 3.71 -18.64
N PRO A 198 -14.70 2.86 -19.35
CA PRO A 198 -15.77 2.07 -18.78
C PRO A 198 -15.34 1.21 -17.58
N PRO A 199 -16.28 0.93 -16.63
CA PRO A 199 -15.99 0.08 -15.49
C PRO A 199 -15.69 -1.37 -15.91
N GLY A 200 -14.87 -2.07 -15.11
CA GLY A 200 -14.58 -3.48 -15.31
C GLY A 200 -13.53 -3.80 -16.38
N ASN A 201 -12.81 -2.81 -16.90
CA ASN A 201 -11.77 -3.01 -17.93
C ASN A 201 -10.34 -3.03 -17.36
N GLY A 202 -10.18 -3.21 -16.04
CA GLY A 202 -8.88 -3.49 -15.42
C GLY A 202 -8.02 -2.27 -15.13
N LYS A 203 -8.59 -1.05 -15.00
CA LYS A 203 -7.82 0.18 -14.67
C LYS A 203 -6.98 0.02 -13.40
N SER A 204 -7.57 -0.49 -12.32
CA SER A 204 -6.86 -0.74 -11.06
C SER A 204 -5.76 -1.80 -11.23
N SER A 205 -6.03 -2.88 -11.98
CA SER A 205 -5.02 -3.92 -12.29
C SER A 205 -3.88 -3.39 -13.16
N ILE A 206 -4.15 -2.43 -14.05
CA ILE A 206 -3.11 -1.73 -14.83
C ILE A 206 -2.23 -0.90 -13.88
N ALA A 207 -2.82 -0.16 -12.94
CA ALA A 207 -2.08 0.63 -11.96
C ALA A 207 -1.18 -0.26 -11.07
N GLU A 208 -1.69 -1.40 -10.62
CA GLU A 208 -0.92 -2.40 -9.87
C GLU A 208 0.25 -2.98 -10.68
N ALA A 209 0.01 -3.35 -11.94
CA ALA A 209 1.04 -3.87 -12.83
C ALA A 209 2.15 -2.83 -13.11
N CYS A 210 1.77 -1.56 -13.26
CA CYS A 210 2.72 -0.46 -13.43
C CYS A 210 3.69 -0.33 -12.25
N ALA A 211 3.23 -0.61 -11.04
CA ALA A 211 4.10 -0.56 -9.86
C ALA A 211 5.17 -1.65 -9.85
N GLY A 212 4.86 -2.83 -10.39
CA GLY A 212 5.81 -3.94 -10.50
C GLY A 212 7.03 -3.66 -11.37
N VAL A 213 6.99 -2.61 -12.19
CA VAL A 213 8.10 -2.22 -13.10
C VAL A 213 8.82 -0.94 -12.68
N LEU A 214 8.49 -0.35 -11.54
CA LEU A 214 9.15 0.87 -11.05
C LEU A 214 10.59 0.66 -10.59
N GLY A 215 11.09 -0.56 -10.63
CA GLY A 215 12.48 -0.89 -10.32
C GLY A 215 12.71 -1.46 -8.93
N ASP A 216 13.94 -1.32 -8.46
CA ASP A 216 14.45 -1.97 -7.25
C ASP A 216 13.74 -1.54 -5.98
N PRO A 217 13.76 -2.40 -4.93
CA PRO A 217 13.29 -2.05 -3.60
C PRO A 217 13.94 -0.78 -3.06
N ILE A 218 13.28 -0.13 -2.13
CA ILE A 218 13.73 1.11 -1.49
C ILE A 218 13.75 0.99 0.02
N PHE A 219 14.52 1.83 0.69
CA PHE A 219 14.52 1.95 2.14
C PHE A 219 13.49 2.99 2.60
N ILE A 220 12.65 2.61 3.56
CA ILE A 220 11.68 3.49 4.22
C ILE A 220 11.94 3.46 5.73
N PRO A 221 12.10 4.60 6.43
CA PRO A 221 12.28 4.59 7.87
C PRO A 221 10.99 4.22 8.60
N HIS A 222 11.11 3.57 9.75
CA HIS A 222 9.96 3.27 10.61
C HIS A 222 9.22 4.55 11.04
N ALA A 223 9.97 5.56 11.43
CA ALA A 223 9.47 6.85 11.85
C ALA A 223 10.51 7.94 11.59
N LEU A 224 10.05 9.18 11.52
CA LEU A 224 10.86 10.39 11.40
C LEU A 224 10.85 11.16 12.71
N TYR A 225 11.98 11.82 13.02
CA TYR A 225 12.10 12.80 14.09
C TYR A 225 12.16 14.19 13.49
N VAL A 226 11.20 15.04 13.84
CA VAL A 226 11.03 16.37 13.27
C VAL A 226 10.74 17.38 14.38
N HIS A 227 11.72 18.21 14.73
CA HIS A 227 11.57 19.26 15.75
C HIS A 227 10.93 18.80 17.07
N GLY A 228 11.32 17.65 17.59
CA GLY A 228 10.79 17.10 18.84
C GLY A 228 9.58 16.18 18.67
N GLU A 229 9.00 16.13 17.50
CA GLU A 229 7.83 15.30 17.19
C GLU A 229 8.22 14.03 16.41
N VAL A 230 7.46 12.96 16.62
CA VAL A 230 7.61 11.70 15.89
C VAL A 230 6.53 11.58 14.83
N ILE A 231 6.94 11.26 13.61
CA ILE A 231 6.03 10.97 12.48
C ILE A 231 6.22 9.50 12.11
N ARG A 232 5.23 8.65 12.34
CA ARG A 232 5.26 7.26 11.91
C ARG A 232 5.08 7.19 10.39
N LEU A 233 6.04 6.58 9.68
CA LEU A 233 6.03 6.48 8.23
C LEU A 233 5.80 5.05 7.74
N PHE A 234 6.59 4.08 8.25
CA PHE A 234 6.40 2.68 7.88
C PHE A 234 5.05 2.17 8.39
N ASP A 235 4.29 1.59 7.48
CA ASP A 235 2.96 1.01 7.73
C ASP A 235 2.89 -0.38 7.09
N PRO A 236 2.78 -1.46 7.88
CA PRO A 236 2.75 -2.82 7.34
C PRO A 236 1.51 -3.14 6.47
N VAL A 237 0.49 -2.28 6.50
CA VAL A 237 -0.68 -2.40 5.63
C VAL A 237 -0.34 -1.97 4.20
N HIS A 238 0.49 -0.93 4.08
CA HIS A 238 0.85 -0.31 2.81
C HIS A 238 2.24 -0.70 2.29
N HIS A 239 3.17 -1.01 3.20
CA HIS A 239 4.56 -1.31 2.86
C HIS A 239 4.82 -2.81 2.99
N ARG A 240 5.27 -3.43 1.89
CA ARG A 240 5.63 -4.84 1.87
C ARG A 240 7.14 -5.01 2.01
N PRO A 241 7.66 -5.48 3.17
CA PRO A 241 9.08 -5.74 3.36
C PRO A 241 9.61 -6.79 2.37
N VAL A 242 10.85 -6.61 1.96
CA VAL A 242 11.58 -7.60 1.16
C VAL A 242 12.05 -8.71 2.07
N SER A 243 11.68 -9.95 1.73
CA SER A 243 12.17 -11.14 2.44
C SER A 243 13.51 -11.56 1.87
N GLY A 244 14.52 -11.71 2.70
CA GLY A 244 15.86 -12.12 2.29
C GLY A 244 16.81 -12.29 3.46
N PRO A 245 18.10 -12.66 3.23
CA PRO A 245 19.09 -12.67 4.28
C PRO A 245 19.27 -11.27 4.86
N PRO A 246 19.66 -11.15 6.15
CA PRO A 246 19.82 -9.86 6.78
C PRO A 246 20.87 -9.02 6.04
N LEU A 247 20.47 -7.86 5.57
CA LEU A 247 21.37 -6.88 4.98
C LEU A 247 22.04 -6.07 6.09
N THR A 248 23.30 -5.72 5.89
CA THR A 248 24.01 -4.79 6.79
C THR A 248 23.57 -3.37 6.44
N HIS A 249 22.58 -2.85 7.15
CA HIS A 249 22.08 -1.49 7.01
C HIS A 249 21.57 -0.99 8.36
N ASP A 250 21.29 0.30 8.47
CA ASP A 250 20.63 0.88 9.64
C ASP A 250 19.23 0.26 9.82
N GLN A 251 19.02 -0.45 10.93
CA GLN A 251 17.78 -1.18 11.22
C GLN A 251 16.58 -0.28 11.52
N ARG A 252 16.78 1.03 11.63
CA ARG A 252 15.68 2.03 11.70
C ARG A 252 14.95 2.14 10.36
N TRP A 253 15.55 1.63 9.29
CA TRP A 253 15.01 1.58 7.94
C TRP A 253 14.58 0.17 7.57
N VAL A 254 13.51 0.07 6.82
CA VAL A 254 12.97 -1.19 6.28
C VAL A 254 13.16 -1.19 4.77
N LEU A 255 13.78 -2.24 4.24
CA LEU A 255 13.81 -2.46 2.80
C LEU A 255 12.44 -2.97 2.37
N VAL A 256 11.77 -2.24 1.49
CA VAL A 256 10.43 -2.57 1.00
C VAL A 256 10.39 -2.59 -0.53
N TYR A 257 9.52 -3.41 -1.10
CA TYR A 257 9.14 -3.22 -2.50
C TYR A 257 8.54 -1.82 -2.67
N ARG A 258 8.74 -1.19 -3.83
CA ARG A 258 8.20 0.16 -4.07
C ARG A 258 6.72 0.19 -3.72
N PRO A 259 6.30 1.13 -2.86
CA PRO A 259 4.95 1.15 -2.32
C PRO A 259 3.91 1.42 -3.40
N VAL A 260 2.77 0.75 -3.28
CA VAL A 260 1.56 1.06 -4.05
C VAL A 260 0.45 1.30 -3.06
N ILE A 261 0.08 2.55 -2.91
CA ILE A 261 -0.98 2.92 -1.99
C ILE A 261 -2.24 3.18 -2.78
N HIS A 262 -3.26 2.37 -2.52
CA HIS A 262 -4.59 2.52 -3.10
C HIS A 262 -5.50 3.28 -2.14
N ALA A 263 -6.17 4.29 -2.66
CA ALA A 263 -7.21 5.02 -1.96
C ALA A 263 -8.48 5.03 -2.83
N GLY A 264 -9.54 4.44 -2.33
CA GLY A 264 -10.83 4.34 -3.02
C GLY A 264 -11.83 5.41 -2.57
N GLY A 265 -13.11 5.05 -2.58
CA GLY A 265 -14.19 5.94 -2.18
C GLY A 265 -14.16 6.37 -0.71
N GLU A 266 -13.44 5.63 0.14
CA GLU A 266 -13.25 5.92 1.56
C GLU A 266 -12.30 7.08 1.85
N LEU A 267 -11.51 7.54 0.88
CA LEU A 267 -10.47 8.58 1.05
C LEU A 267 -11.04 9.85 1.68
N ARG A 268 -10.39 10.30 2.75
CA ARG A 268 -10.73 11.51 3.49
C ARG A 268 -9.61 12.54 3.41
N GLY A 269 -9.95 13.82 3.59
CA GLY A 269 -8.98 14.92 3.49
C GLY A 269 -7.86 14.86 4.52
N ASN A 270 -8.13 14.37 5.73
CA ASN A 270 -7.13 14.22 6.78
C ASN A 270 -6.07 13.13 6.49
N GLU A 271 -6.35 12.20 5.56
CA GLU A 271 -5.38 11.17 5.15
C GLU A 271 -4.33 11.72 4.16
N LEU A 272 -4.57 12.90 3.62
CA LEU A 272 -3.63 13.64 2.77
C LEU A 272 -2.80 14.69 3.55
N GLU A 273 -3.02 14.83 4.85
CA GLU A 273 -2.31 15.74 5.74
C GLU A 273 -1.61 14.97 6.87
N LEU A 274 -0.62 15.57 7.52
CA LEU A 274 -0.06 15.02 8.74
C LEU A 274 -1.15 14.95 9.82
N ALA A 275 -1.52 13.75 10.20
CA ALA A 275 -2.55 13.52 11.21
C ALA A 275 -1.90 13.33 12.58
N PHE A 276 -2.12 14.27 13.51
CA PHE A 276 -1.73 14.08 14.90
C PHE A 276 -2.77 13.22 15.62
N ASP A 277 -2.35 12.05 16.07
CA ASP A 277 -3.19 11.19 16.92
C ASP A 277 -3.05 11.64 18.36
N ARG A 278 -4.13 12.24 18.88
CA ARG A 278 -4.16 12.76 20.26
C ARG A 278 -4.10 11.66 21.31
N SER A 279 -4.53 10.45 20.98
CA SER A 279 -4.50 9.30 21.89
C SER A 279 -3.11 8.68 21.97
N LEU A 280 -2.36 8.71 20.88
CA LEU A 280 -1.02 8.16 20.80
C LEU A 280 0.09 9.21 21.01
N GLY A 281 -0.20 10.49 20.82
CA GLY A 281 0.74 11.58 21.04
C GLY A 281 1.85 11.69 19.98
N PHE A 282 1.64 11.16 18.75
CA PHE A 282 2.55 11.30 17.62
C PHE A 282 1.78 11.43 16.30
N TYR A 283 2.49 11.74 15.22
CA TYR A 283 1.90 11.93 13.89
C TYR A 283 1.90 10.65 13.08
N GLU A 284 0.85 10.49 12.26
CA GLU A 284 0.81 9.58 11.13
C GLU A 284 1.18 10.31 9.84
N ALA A 285 2.03 9.70 9.03
CA ALA A 285 2.37 10.20 7.71
C ALA A 285 1.16 10.12 6.77
N PRO A 286 0.94 11.14 5.91
CA PRO A 286 -0.13 11.09 4.92
C PRO A 286 0.16 10.05 3.83
N LEU A 287 -0.90 9.61 3.12
CA LEU A 287 -0.81 8.52 2.16
C LEU A 287 0.19 8.79 1.04
N GLN A 288 0.25 10.03 0.52
CA GLN A 288 1.22 10.38 -0.53
C GLN A 288 2.67 10.34 -0.03
N LEU A 289 2.94 10.62 1.26
CA LEU A 289 4.26 10.46 1.85
C LEU A 289 4.63 8.99 2.04
N LYS A 290 3.67 8.17 2.47
CA LYS A 290 3.84 6.70 2.53
C LYS A 290 4.09 6.10 1.15
N ALA A 291 3.54 6.70 0.08
CA ALA A 291 3.75 6.28 -1.30
C ALA A 291 5.07 6.77 -1.91
N ASN A 292 5.88 7.54 -1.18
CA ASN A 292 7.07 8.17 -1.74
C ASN A 292 8.06 7.13 -2.31
N GLY A 293 8.52 7.35 -3.53
CA GLY A 293 9.31 6.39 -4.30
C GLY A 293 8.50 5.32 -5.05
N GLY A 294 7.17 5.35 -4.95
CA GLY A 294 6.25 4.40 -5.58
C GLY A 294 5.04 5.06 -6.24
N ILE A 295 3.86 4.45 -6.11
CA ILE A 295 2.60 4.91 -6.70
C ILE A 295 1.58 5.25 -5.62
N PHE A 296 0.96 6.43 -5.73
CA PHE A 296 -0.28 6.77 -5.06
C PHE A 296 -1.43 6.68 -6.06
N HIS A 297 -2.24 5.66 -5.93
CA HIS A 297 -3.36 5.37 -6.82
C HIS A 297 -4.68 5.77 -6.15
N VAL A 298 -5.35 6.78 -6.70
CA VAL A 298 -6.70 7.16 -6.30
C VAL A 298 -7.69 6.51 -7.26
N ASP A 299 -8.33 5.44 -6.80
CA ASP A 299 -9.29 4.66 -7.59
C ASP A 299 -10.71 5.23 -7.47
N ASP A 300 -11.54 5.00 -8.50
CA ASP A 300 -12.89 5.58 -8.63
C ASP A 300 -12.91 7.09 -8.37
N PHE A 301 -11.88 7.80 -8.88
CA PHE A 301 -11.73 9.25 -8.71
C PHE A 301 -13.01 10.00 -9.11
N GLY A 302 -13.49 10.82 -8.19
CA GLY A 302 -14.78 11.49 -8.30
C GLY A 302 -15.89 10.90 -7.42
N ARG A 303 -15.61 9.77 -6.75
CA ARG A 303 -16.55 9.09 -5.84
C ARG A 303 -16.09 9.05 -4.39
N GLN A 304 -14.99 9.75 -4.06
CA GLN A 304 -14.46 9.84 -2.72
C GLN A 304 -15.41 10.62 -1.79
N MET A 305 -15.20 10.46 -0.48
CA MET A 305 -15.94 11.23 0.54
C MET A 305 -15.62 12.72 0.52
N ILE A 306 -14.49 13.11 -0.08
CA ILE A 306 -14.09 14.50 -0.28
C ILE A 306 -14.26 14.90 -1.76
N PRO A 307 -14.61 16.16 -2.04
CA PRO A 307 -14.70 16.64 -3.41
C PRO A 307 -13.40 16.47 -4.19
N PRO A 308 -13.43 16.03 -5.46
CA PRO A 308 -12.23 15.86 -6.30
C PRO A 308 -11.31 17.08 -6.29
N ARG A 309 -11.86 18.29 -6.31
CA ARG A 309 -11.10 19.54 -6.25
C ARG A 309 -10.23 19.67 -4.99
N GLN A 310 -10.66 19.14 -3.87
CA GLN A 310 -9.85 19.21 -2.63
C GLN A 310 -8.63 18.29 -2.72
N ILE A 311 -8.79 17.07 -3.25
CA ILE A 311 -7.67 16.15 -3.52
C ILE A 311 -6.68 16.85 -4.45
N LEU A 312 -7.18 17.41 -5.54
CA LEU A 312 -6.38 18.04 -6.56
C LEU A 312 -5.62 19.26 -6.04
N ASN A 313 -6.30 20.16 -5.31
CA ASN A 313 -5.69 21.33 -4.71
C ASN A 313 -4.56 20.97 -3.73
N ARG A 314 -4.72 19.86 -2.99
CA ARG A 314 -3.69 19.38 -2.09
C ARG A 314 -2.46 18.84 -2.83
N LEU A 315 -2.67 18.17 -3.97
CA LEU A 315 -1.60 17.51 -4.74
C LEU A 315 -0.99 18.40 -5.84
N ILE A 316 -1.59 19.55 -6.15
CA ILE A 316 -1.12 20.45 -7.22
C ILE A 316 0.32 20.88 -7.00
N VAL A 317 0.66 21.35 -5.81
CA VAL A 317 2.01 21.84 -5.48
C VAL A 317 3.04 20.72 -5.56
N PRO A 318 2.84 19.55 -4.95
CA PRO A 318 3.73 18.41 -5.13
C PRO A 318 3.95 18.01 -6.59
N LEU A 319 2.90 18.01 -7.39
CA LEU A 319 2.98 17.64 -8.81
C LEU A 319 3.74 18.65 -9.68
N GLU A 320 3.66 19.93 -9.34
CA GLU A 320 4.34 21.02 -10.10
C GLU A 320 5.77 21.25 -9.65
N SER A 321 5.99 21.32 -8.33
CA SER A 321 7.29 21.66 -7.74
C SER A 321 8.17 20.46 -7.42
N GLY A 322 7.62 19.23 -7.36
CA GLY A 322 8.33 18.06 -6.86
C GLY A 322 8.58 18.12 -5.34
N ILE A 323 7.85 18.96 -4.61
CA ILE A 323 8.01 19.16 -3.17
C ILE A 323 6.64 19.12 -2.50
N ASP A 324 6.49 18.30 -1.46
CA ASP A 324 5.34 18.33 -0.56
C ASP A 324 5.66 19.14 0.70
N TYR A 325 4.69 19.92 1.15
CA TYR A 325 4.80 20.74 2.37
C TYR A 325 3.92 20.12 3.46
N LEU A 326 4.56 19.69 4.56
CA LEU A 326 3.93 19.03 5.68
C LEU A 326 3.88 19.95 6.89
N ASN A 327 2.69 20.24 7.39
CA ASN A 327 2.52 21.09 8.55
C ASN A 327 2.62 20.26 9.86
N VAL A 328 3.71 20.48 10.62
CA VAL A 328 3.91 19.88 11.96
C VAL A 328 3.33 20.87 12.99
N ALA A 329 2.01 20.83 13.15
CA ALA A 329 1.25 21.85 13.89
C ALA A 329 1.75 22.05 15.34
N ARG A 330 2.12 20.98 16.06
CA ARG A 330 2.62 21.07 17.44
C ARG A 330 4.01 21.71 17.53
N ALA A 331 4.84 21.50 16.52
CA ALA A 331 6.14 22.17 16.45
C ALA A 331 6.03 23.60 15.88
N GLY A 332 4.85 24.01 15.41
CA GLY A 332 4.61 25.31 14.81
C GLY A 332 5.41 25.55 13.53
N THR A 333 5.77 24.49 12.80
CA THR A 333 6.64 24.56 11.63
C THR A 333 6.06 23.79 10.44
N THR A 334 6.51 24.16 9.24
CA THR A 334 6.23 23.42 8.01
C THR A 334 7.54 22.89 7.45
N VAL A 335 7.57 21.61 7.13
CA VAL A 335 8.73 20.96 6.52
C VAL A 335 8.46 20.68 5.04
N SER A 336 9.49 20.82 4.22
CA SER A 336 9.46 20.52 2.79
C SER A 336 10.10 19.15 2.55
N VAL A 337 9.40 18.27 1.82
CA VAL A 337 9.87 16.92 1.53
C VAL A 337 9.87 16.71 0.01
N PRO A 338 10.93 16.14 -0.59
CA PRO A 338 10.93 15.78 -2.00
C PRO A 338 9.79 14.80 -2.33
N TYR A 339 9.04 15.11 -3.37
CA TYR A 339 7.90 14.32 -3.82
C TYR A 339 8.31 13.40 -4.97
N ALA A 340 8.65 12.16 -4.64
CA ALA A 340 9.05 11.13 -5.61
C ALA A 340 7.91 10.14 -5.94
N THR A 341 6.67 10.52 -5.61
CA THR A 341 5.48 9.70 -5.79
C THR A 341 4.87 9.91 -7.17
N MET A 342 4.60 8.82 -7.89
CA MET A 342 3.79 8.89 -9.10
C MET A 342 2.30 8.86 -8.74
N LEU A 343 1.57 9.90 -9.09
CA LEU A 343 0.11 9.93 -8.91
C LEU A 343 -0.57 9.21 -10.07
N VAL A 344 -1.43 8.25 -9.76
CA VAL A 344 -2.33 7.59 -10.72
C VAL A 344 -3.77 7.82 -10.29
N LEU A 345 -4.54 8.47 -11.12
CA LEU A 345 -5.98 8.66 -10.94
C LEU A 345 -6.71 7.71 -11.87
N SER A 346 -7.69 6.94 -11.38
CA SER A 346 -8.55 6.12 -12.23
C SER A 346 -10.02 6.45 -12.02
N THR A 347 -10.80 6.52 -13.11
CA THR A 347 -12.22 6.86 -13.06
C THR A 347 -13.04 6.16 -14.13
N ASN A 348 -14.32 5.99 -13.85
CA ASN A 348 -15.32 5.53 -14.81
C ASN A 348 -16.17 6.69 -15.38
N LEU A 349 -15.91 7.91 -14.92
CA LEU A 349 -16.62 9.13 -15.34
C LEU A 349 -15.84 9.83 -16.46
N ASP A 350 -16.49 10.73 -17.18
CA ASP A 350 -15.80 11.55 -18.18
C ASP A 350 -14.86 12.53 -17.48
N PRO A 351 -13.58 12.58 -17.86
CA PRO A 351 -12.61 13.51 -17.27
C PRO A 351 -13.04 14.98 -17.35
N GLY A 352 -13.73 15.37 -18.42
CA GLY A 352 -14.20 16.75 -18.62
C GLY A 352 -15.33 17.17 -17.67
N GLU A 353 -16.09 16.21 -17.14
CA GLU A 353 -17.15 16.47 -16.15
C GLU A 353 -16.59 16.55 -14.72
N LEU A 354 -15.44 15.91 -14.46
CA LEU A 354 -14.88 15.79 -13.13
C LEU A 354 -13.94 16.94 -12.75
N ILE A 355 -13.22 17.48 -13.71
CA ILE A 355 -12.04 18.30 -13.47
C ILE A 355 -12.02 19.46 -14.46
N ASP A 356 -11.65 20.65 -13.98
CA ASP A 356 -11.45 21.81 -14.85
C ASP A 356 -10.21 21.61 -15.78
N GLU A 357 -10.22 22.35 -16.89
CA GLU A 357 -9.16 22.30 -17.90
C GLU A 357 -7.77 22.65 -17.33
N ALA A 358 -7.74 23.55 -16.32
CA ALA A 358 -6.50 23.98 -15.70
C ALA A 358 -5.78 22.84 -14.98
N PHE A 359 -6.53 21.95 -14.33
CA PHE A 359 -5.96 20.76 -13.70
C PHE A 359 -5.62 19.67 -14.73
N LEU A 360 -6.48 19.45 -15.74
CA LEU A 360 -6.21 18.47 -16.81
C LEU A 360 -4.87 18.74 -17.53
N ARG A 361 -4.42 20.00 -17.57
CA ARG A 361 -3.09 20.36 -18.12
C ARG A 361 -1.93 19.87 -17.25
N ARG A 362 -2.15 19.71 -15.93
CA ARG A 362 -1.12 19.26 -14.98
C ARG A 362 -0.95 17.76 -14.96
N VAL A 363 -2.00 17.00 -15.26
CA VAL A 363 -1.91 15.56 -15.50
C VAL A 363 -1.52 15.34 -16.96
N ARG A 364 -0.22 15.14 -17.21
CA ARG A 364 0.32 15.11 -18.58
C ARG A 364 -0.16 13.89 -19.38
N TYR A 365 -0.30 12.74 -18.73
CA TYR A 365 -0.68 11.49 -19.38
C TYR A 365 -2.12 11.14 -19.11
N LYS A 366 -2.90 10.97 -20.17
CA LYS A 366 -4.31 10.56 -20.12
C LYS A 366 -4.44 9.32 -20.97
N ALA A 367 -4.80 8.22 -20.35
CA ALA A 367 -4.87 6.92 -21.00
C ALA A 367 -6.31 6.40 -20.94
N HIS A 368 -6.92 6.29 -22.10
CA HIS A 368 -8.24 5.68 -22.24
C HIS A 368 -8.11 4.16 -22.22
N VAL A 369 -8.86 3.50 -21.31
CA VAL A 369 -8.97 2.04 -21.24
C VAL A 369 -10.29 1.64 -21.86
N PRO A 370 -10.32 1.31 -23.17
CA PRO A 370 -11.54 1.04 -23.91
C PRO A 370 -12.15 -0.30 -23.50
N ASP A 371 -13.37 -0.54 -23.98
CA ASP A 371 -13.96 -1.87 -23.99
C ASP A 371 -13.14 -2.80 -24.91
N PRO A 372 -12.97 -4.08 -24.53
CA PRO A 372 -12.24 -5.01 -25.38
C PRO A 372 -12.99 -5.27 -26.67
N SER A 373 -12.25 -5.40 -27.78
CA SER A 373 -12.77 -5.93 -29.04
C SER A 373 -13.28 -7.36 -28.85
N ALA A 374 -14.05 -7.87 -29.81
CA ALA A 374 -14.54 -9.25 -29.74
C ALA A 374 -13.38 -10.26 -29.66
N ASP A 375 -12.27 -10.02 -30.39
CA ASP A 375 -11.10 -10.90 -30.34
C ASP A 375 -10.36 -10.81 -29.01
N GLN A 376 -10.23 -9.61 -28.45
CA GLN A 376 -9.67 -9.41 -27.12
C GLN A 376 -10.54 -10.07 -26.03
N PHE A 377 -11.86 -9.97 -26.16
CA PHE A 377 -12.79 -10.62 -25.22
C PHE A 377 -12.66 -12.16 -25.28
N ARG A 378 -12.54 -12.76 -26.47
CA ARG A 378 -12.29 -14.19 -26.65
C ARG A 378 -10.99 -14.62 -25.95
N LEU A 379 -9.93 -13.84 -26.17
CA LEU A 379 -8.63 -14.09 -25.52
C LEU A 379 -8.70 -14.00 -24.00
N ILE A 380 -9.39 -12.99 -23.46
CA ILE A 380 -9.62 -12.87 -22.02
C ILE A 380 -10.37 -14.09 -21.50
N PHE A 381 -11.43 -14.50 -22.21
CA PHE A 381 -12.25 -15.65 -21.83
C PHE A 381 -11.44 -16.96 -21.81
N GLU A 382 -10.61 -17.19 -22.83
CA GLU A 382 -9.69 -18.34 -22.89
C GLU A 382 -8.72 -18.35 -21.70
N ARG A 383 -8.08 -17.21 -21.40
CA ARG A 383 -7.16 -17.09 -20.26
C ARG A 383 -7.85 -17.38 -18.93
N VAL A 384 -9.06 -16.87 -18.75
CA VAL A 384 -9.85 -17.10 -17.53
C VAL A 384 -10.22 -18.58 -17.40
N CYS A 385 -10.68 -19.23 -18.47
CA CYS A 385 -10.96 -20.66 -18.44
C CYS A 385 -9.72 -21.48 -18.03
N ARG A 386 -8.56 -21.17 -18.62
CA ARG A 386 -7.29 -21.82 -18.31
C ARG A 386 -6.91 -21.64 -16.84
N SER A 387 -7.06 -20.44 -16.29
CA SER A 387 -6.74 -20.16 -14.87
C SER A 387 -7.67 -20.87 -13.89
N GLN A 388 -8.91 -21.16 -14.30
CA GLN A 388 -9.92 -21.86 -13.50
C GLN A 388 -9.91 -23.38 -13.74
N GLY A 389 -9.01 -23.90 -14.58
CA GLY A 389 -8.95 -25.31 -14.95
C GLY A 389 -10.13 -25.79 -15.78
N LEU A 390 -10.87 -24.87 -16.45
CA LEU A 390 -11.96 -25.19 -17.35
C LEU A 390 -11.45 -25.43 -18.77
N ALA A 391 -12.05 -26.43 -19.44
CA ALA A 391 -11.83 -26.61 -20.87
C ALA A 391 -12.44 -25.44 -21.65
N HIS A 392 -11.61 -24.72 -22.39
CA HIS A 392 -12.06 -23.64 -23.27
C HIS A 392 -12.78 -24.22 -24.50
N SER A 393 -13.87 -23.57 -24.91
CA SER A 393 -14.62 -23.91 -26.12
C SER A 393 -14.94 -22.63 -26.90
N SER A 394 -14.31 -22.44 -28.07
CA SER A 394 -14.62 -21.30 -28.94
C SER A 394 -16.09 -21.26 -29.33
N ARG A 395 -16.73 -22.43 -29.58
CA ARG A 395 -18.15 -22.52 -29.89
C ARG A 395 -19.04 -22.01 -28.73
N ALA A 396 -18.64 -22.29 -27.50
CA ALA A 396 -19.38 -21.80 -26.32
C ALA A 396 -19.25 -20.28 -26.16
N VAL A 397 -18.09 -19.72 -26.45
CA VAL A 397 -17.89 -18.27 -26.45
C VAL A 397 -18.68 -17.59 -27.54
N GLU A 398 -18.73 -18.14 -28.77
CA GLU A 398 -19.59 -17.63 -29.83
C GLU A 398 -21.08 -17.68 -29.43
N TYR A 399 -21.53 -18.81 -28.88
CA TYR A 399 -22.89 -18.93 -28.35
C TYR A 399 -23.19 -17.81 -27.32
N LEU A 400 -22.28 -17.58 -26.38
CA LEU A 400 -22.41 -16.50 -25.39
C LEU A 400 -22.55 -15.12 -26.07
N LEU A 401 -21.71 -14.81 -27.06
CA LEU A 401 -21.74 -13.54 -27.78
C LEU A 401 -23.02 -13.37 -28.58
N GLU A 402 -23.39 -14.38 -29.37
CA GLU A 402 -24.60 -14.34 -30.25
C GLU A 402 -25.90 -14.30 -29.43
N ARG A 403 -25.97 -14.99 -28.30
CA ARG A 403 -27.20 -15.12 -27.52
C ARG A 403 -27.41 -14.01 -26.49
N HIS A 404 -26.32 -13.52 -25.85
CA HIS A 404 -26.43 -12.66 -24.68
C HIS A 404 -25.85 -11.26 -24.88
N TYR A 405 -25.05 -11.04 -25.93
CA TYR A 405 -24.47 -9.72 -26.22
C TYR A 405 -25.07 -9.06 -27.47
N HIS A 406 -25.04 -9.72 -28.62
CA HIS A 406 -25.49 -9.12 -29.88
C HIS A 406 -26.95 -8.70 -29.85
N PRO A 407 -27.93 -9.49 -29.36
CA PRO A 407 -29.35 -9.10 -29.39
C PRO A 407 -29.66 -7.89 -28.50
N THR A 408 -28.85 -7.64 -27.48
CA THR A 408 -29.06 -6.56 -26.51
C THR A 408 -28.18 -5.36 -26.77
N GLY A 409 -27.24 -5.44 -27.72
CA GLY A 409 -26.21 -4.41 -27.95
C GLY A 409 -25.32 -4.19 -26.71
N ARG A 410 -25.16 -5.21 -25.86
CA ARG A 410 -24.42 -5.11 -24.62
C ARG A 410 -22.92 -4.89 -24.89
N PRO A 411 -22.28 -3.89 -24.26
CA PRO A 411 -20.85 -3.71 -24.40
C PRO A 411 -20.08 -4.87 -23.77
N LEU A 412 -18.99 -5.26 -24.42
CA LEU A 412 -18.05 -6.22 -23.88
C LEU A 412 -17.24 -5.54 -22.75
N ARG A 413 -17.08 -6.23 -21.62
CA ARG A 413 -16.26 -5.73 -20.49
C ARG A 413 -15.17 -6.74 -20.14
N GLY A 414 -14.01 -6.25 -19.77
CA GLY A 414 -12.90 -7.11 -19.39
C GLY A 414 -13.17 -7.98 -18.16
N CYS A 415 -14.05 -7.55 -17.24
CA CYS A 415 -14.44 -8.32 -16.07
C CYS A 415 -15.45 -9.45 -16.37
N HIS A 416 -16.27 -9.32 -17.43
CA HIS A 416 -17.34 -10.28 -17.70
C HIS A 416 -16.86 -11.73 -17.81
N PRO A 417 -15.76 -12.06 -18.53
CA PRO A 417 -15.27 -13.42 -18.60
C PRO A 417 -14.98 -14.03 -17.22
N ARG A 418 -14.29 -13.29 -16.36
CA ARG A 418 -13.95 -13.74 -15.01
C ARG A 418 -15.20 -13.98 -14.16
N ASP A 419 -16.12 -13.05 -14.20
CA ASP A 419 -17.32 -13.08 -13.37
C ASP A 419 -18.28 -14.19 -13.84
N LEU A 420 -18.45 -14.33 -15.16
CA LEU A 420 -19.29 -15.39 -15.75
C LEU A 420 -18.72 -16.80 -15.51
N VAL A 421 -17.42 -16.99 -15.74
CA VAL A 421 -16.78 -18.29 -15.47
C VAL A 421 -16.81 -18.63 -13.98
N GLY A 422 -16.53 -17.64 -13.10
CA GLY A 422 -16.61 -17.83 -11.66
C GLY A 422 -18.00 -18.26 -11.19
N GLN A 423 -19.05 -17.58 -11.69
CA GLN A 423 -20.44 -17.94 -11.40
C GLN A 423 -20.83 -19.30 -12.00
N LEU A 424 -20.31 -19.65 -13.20
CA LEU A 424 -20.55 -20.93 -13.82
C LEU A 424 -19.99 -22.08 -12.96
N VAL A 425 -18.76 -21.96 -12.50
CA VAL A 425 -18.14 -22.94 -11.60
C VAL A 425 -18.93 -23.08 -10.29
N ALA A 426 -19.35 -21.96 -9.70
CA ALA A 426 -20.16 -21.97 -8.49
C ALA A 426 -21.53 -22.61 -8.71
N THR A 427 -22.19 -22.29 -9.83
CA THR A 427 -23.50 -22.87 -10.21
C THR A 427 -23.39 -24.38 -10.46
N ALA A 428 -22.38 -24.83 -11.21
CA ALA A 428 -22.15 -26.26 -11.48
C ALA A 428 -21.94 -27.05 -10.18
N ARG A 429 -21.11 -26.48 -9.25
CA ARG A 429 -20.89 -27.06 -7.92
C ARG A 429 -22.18 -27.17 -7.11
N TYR A 430 -23.02 -26.14 -7.12
CA TYR A 430 -24.31 -26.13 -6.42
C TYR A 430 -25.28 -27.21 -6.98
N LEU A 431 -25.29 -27.39 -8.31
CA LEU A 431 -26.14 -28.37 -8.99
C LEU A 431 -25.58 -29.77 -8.95
N GLY A 432 -24.36 -30.00 -8.47
CA GLY A 432 -23.70 -31.30 -8.46
C GLY A 432 -23.33 -31.81 -9.86
N VAL A 433 -23.13 -30.91 -10.84
CA VAL A 433 -22.74 -31.23 -12.23
C VAL A 433 -21.32 -30.83 -12.51
N PRO A 434 -20.63 -31.43 -13.50
CA PRO A 434 -19.30 -30.98 -13.91
C PRO A 434 -19.31 -29.51 -14.37
N PRO A 435 -18.30 -28.68 -14.01
CA PRO A 435 -18.19 -27.34 -14.50
C PRO A 435 -17.72 -27.36 -15.97
N GLU A 436 -18.62 -27.04 -16.90
CA GLU A 436 -18.36 -26.98 -18.32
C GLU A 436 -19.12 -25.82 -18.98
N LEU A 437 -18.60 -25.35 -20.12
CA LEU A 437 -19.22 -24.25 -20.87
C LEU A 437 -20.41 -24.77 -21.72
N SER A 438 -21.40 -25.38 -21.07
CA SER A 438 -22.64 -25.82 -21.74
C SER A 438 -23.61 -24.65 -21.94
N PRO A 439 -24.42 -24.66 -23.01
CA PRO A 439 -25.43 -23.60 -23.24
C PRO A 439 -26.38 -23.42 -22.05
N ASP A 440 -26.81 -24.51 -21.39
CA ASP A 440 -27.70 -24.41 -20.23
C ASP A 440 -27.07 -23.69 -19.03
N LEU A 441 -25.80 -23.98 -18.72
CA LEU A 441 -25.09 -23.28 -17.65
C LEU A 441 -24.82 -21.83 -18.02
N ILE A 442 -24.42 -21.55 -19.27
CA ILE A 442 -24.20 -20.18 -19.78
C ILE A 442 -25.50 -19.36 -19.66
N ASP A 443 -26.62 -19.89 -20.13
CA ASP A 443 -27.93 -19.19 -20.09
C ASP A 443 -28.35 -18.91 -18.64
N ARG A 444 -28.14 -19.87 -17.74
CA ARG A 444 -28.48 -19.72 -16.32
C ARG A 444 -27.65 -18.63 -15.66
N VAL A 445 -26.34 -18.64 -15.89
CA VAL A 445 -25.41 -17.64 -15.33
C VAL A 445 -25.69 -16.26 -15.94
N CYS A 446 -25.87 -16.17 -17.25
CA CYS A 446 -26.15 -14.88 -17.90
C CYS A 446 -27.47 -14.27 -17.43
N ARG A 447 -28.50 -15.05 -17.18
CA ARG A 447 -29.77 -14.53 -16.60
C ARG A 447 -29.57 -13.98 -15.20
N ALA A 448 -28.73 -14.58 -14.39
CA ALA A 448 -28.43 -14.10 -13.05
C ALA A 448 -27.51 -12.85 -13.05
N TYR A 449 -26.49 -12.86 -13.90
CA TYR A 449 -25.50 -11.80 -13.96
C TYR A 449 -26.02 -10.54 -14.65
N PHE A 450 -26.74 -10.69 -15.74
CA PHE A 450 -27.29 -9.61 -16.55
C PHE A 450 -28.75 -9.29 -16.19
N SER A 451 -29.12 -9.37 -14.91
CA SER A 451 -30.47 -8.96 -14.49
C SER A 451 -30.77 -7.54 -14.98
N ASP A 452 -31.83 -7.41 -15.80
CA ASP A 452 -32.33 -6.11 -16.29
C ASP A 452 -32.95 -5.33 -15.11
N ILE A 453 -32.11 -4.75 -14.27
CA ILE A 453 -32.54 -3.70 -13.35
C ILE A 453 -32.77 -2.46 -14.20
N ARG A 454 -33.95 -2.38 -14.85
CA ARG A 454 -34.40 -1.13 -15.49
C ARG A 454 -34.59 -0.13 -14.35
N PRO A 455 -33.99 1.07 -14.39
CA PRO A 455 -34.39 2.12 -13.49
C PRO A 455 -35.87 2.35 -13.75
N SER A 456 -36.73 2.23 -12.72
CA SER A 456 -38.13 2.55 -12.81
C SER A 456 -38.24 3.96 -13.38
N SER A 457 -38.79 4.08 -14.59
CA SER A 457 -39.13 5.36 -15.17
C SER A 457 -40.02 6.11 -14.16
N THR A 458 -39.48 7.17 -13.57
CA THR A 458 -40.28 8.12 -12.80
C THR A 458 -41.39 8.59 -13.70
N ALA A 459 -42.62 8.11 -13.42
CA ALA A 459 -43.83 8.58 -14.04
C ALA A 459 -43.89 10.11 -13.83
N HIS A 460 -43.81 10.86 -14.92
CA HIS A 460 -44.21 12.24 -14.93
C HIS A 460 -45.71 12.28 -14.58
N VAL A 461 -45.96 12.53 -13.30
CA VAL A 461 -47.31 12.99 -12.90
C VAL A 461 -47.44 14.41 -13.42
N GLY A 462 -48.11 14.52 -14.58
CA GLY A 462 -48.59 15.78 -15.14
C GLY A 462 -49.60 16.40 -14.18
N GLY A 463 -49.15 17.37 -13.40
CA GLY A 463 -50.02 18.23 -12.59
C GLY A 463 -50.66 19.27 -13.49
N ASN A 464 -51.93 19.07 -13.83
CA ASN A 464 -52.81 20.08 -14.41
C ASN A 464 -52.86 21.31 -13.48
N ALA A 465 -52.27 22.40 -13.91
CA ALA A 465 -52.56 23.73 -13.35
C ALA A 465 -53.94 24.18 -13.82
N ARG A 466 -54.94 24.04 -12.98
CA ARG A 466 -56.20 24.78 -13.13
C ARG A 466 -55.99 26.20 -12.59
N THR A 467 -56.03 27.17 -13.49
CA THR A 467 -56.28 28.56 -13.21
C THR A 467 -57.64 28.72 -12.53
N LEU A 468 -57.66 29.42 -11.41
CA LEU A 468 -58.87 30.09 -10.87
C LEU A 468 -58.44 31.46 -10.33
N ASN A 469 -59.01 32.48 -10.99
CA ASN A 469 -59.29 33.89 -10.62
C ASN A 469 -58.42 34.54 -9.53
#